data_3b7a46d1715ac29768a81902fb66ae71
#
_entry.id   3b7a46d1715ac29768a81902fb66ae71
#
_cell.length_a   1.000
_cell.length_b   1.000
_cell.length_c   1.000
_cell.angle_alpha   90.00
_cell.angle_beta   90.00
_cell.angle_gamma   90.00
#
_symmetry.space_group_name_H-M   'P 1'
#
loop_
_entity.id
_entity.type
_entity.pdbx_description
1 polymer ?
#
loop_
_entity_poly.entity_id
_entity_poly.type
_entity_poly.pdbx_seq_one_letter_code
_entity_poly.pdbx_strand_id
1 'polypeptide(L)'
;MRDTLTHRGPDAGGSALEAEGRIGLGHRRLAIIDLSQTGAQPMESASGRHVIVFNGEIYNFQSIRNELTALGVDFRGTSDTEVLLEAIERFGLQEALGRANGMFALAVYDRKKRQLAFARDRLGKKPLYIGISGSTLAFGSELKALRCHPKFSHLQIDPRAAAQYMRLGYVPAPLSIYRHVGKLPAASYLVFSIDEKAPDPEAIHEEAVQYWSMYDAAREGVEARFGDESEALDALEDQLGAAVERRLVSDVPVGAFLSGGVDSSLVCAVMQEQLGGRAKTFTVGFAESEFDETADAAELAAYIGSHHTELPVDPDAALGAVGELQEIFDEPFADPSQIPSLLISRLIRSEVTVAISGDGGDEFFGGYKRYSRMLAMERLAKRLPNAAWQAFDKAPLWLVDAGSKAAGRLTSAVHAEELSGDRMKKILAVVGQRDFRHRYEQFNSQWTGEGAASSSPLITSPVPPGFGQLEQMMYLDAICYLPDDVLVKVDRASMAASLEVRAPLLDYELISTAWRMPTSLRMQNGEIGKVALRKLLTRRVPEHMINRPKRGFGVPLNEWLRGPLRNLADEHLAAAKVDQVGYFDSDEVSKLWAEHRSGRRNWGFHLWNCICFSMWHGRWMTH
;
A
#
# COMPACT_ATOMS: atom_id res chain seq x y z
N MET A 1 0.12 25.21 4.23
CA MET A 1 0.16 24.02 3.35
C MET A 1 1.55 23.37 3.34
N ARG A 2 2.60 24.03 2.81
CA ARG A 2 3.95 23.42 2.73
C ARG A 2 4.47 22.94 4.09
N ASP A 3 4.42 23.76 5.12
CA ASP A 3 5.07 23.50 6.40
C ASP A 3 4.35 22.42 7.25
N THR A 4 3.11 22.06 6.91
CA THR A 4 2.44 20.88 7.52
C THR A 4 3.08 19.56 7.08
N LEU A 5 3.90 19.56 6.04
CA LEU A 5 4.60 18.40 5.48
C LEU A 5 6.07 18.32 5.91
N THR A 6 6.49 19.07 6.94
CA THR A 6 7.90 19.11 7.39
C THR A 6 8.43 17.72 7.78
N HIS A 7 7.59 16.86 8.36
CA HIS A 7 7.96 15.47 8.69
C HIS A 7 8.32 14.63 7.46
N ARG A 8 7.78 14.95 6.26
CA ARG A 8 8.14 14.25 5.01
C ARG A 8 9.47 14.73 4.43
N GLY A 9 9.84 15.99 4.66
CA GLY A 9 11.06 16.60 4.14
C GLY A 9 11.61 17.64 5.10
N PRO A 10 12.38 17.20 6.12
CA PRO A 10 12.88 18.08 7.16
C PRO A 10 14.07 18.96 6.70
N ASP A 11 14.80 18.54 5.64
CA ASP A 11 16.12 19.10 5.33
C ASP A 11 16.05 20.47 4.65
N ALA A 12 15.04 20.70 3.80
CA ALA A 12 14.86 22.00 3.14
C ALA A 12 13.40 22.27 2.78
N GLY A 13 13.09 23.53 2.48
CA GLY A 13 11.77 23.92 1.99
C GLY A 13 11.86 25.08 1.01
N GLY A 14 11.10 25.00 -0.09
CA GLY A 14 11.02 26.04 -1.09
C GLY A 14 9.58 26.37 -1.48
N SER A 15 9.40 27.54 -2.09
CA SER A 15 8.11 27.95 -2.66
C SER A 15 8.33 28.89 -3.83
N ALA A 16 7.45 28.82 -4.82
CA ALA A 16 7.42 29.72 -5.97
C ALA A 16 6.01 30.23 -6.22
N LEU A 17 5.91 31.46 -6.73
CA LEU A 17 4.66 32.04 -7.22
C LEU A 17 4.78 32.22 -8.74
N GLU A 18 3.83 31.67 -9.47
CA GLU A 18 3.80 31.67 -10.92
C GLU A 18 2.50 32.32 -11.43
N ALA A 19 2.44 32.65 -12.72
CA ALA A 19 1.27 33.23 -13.37
C ALA A 19 0.69 34.44 -12.61
N GLU A 20 1.52 35.45 -12.34
CA GLU A 20 1.17 36.68 -11.59
C GLU A 20 0.56 36.39 -10.20
N GLY A 21 1.04 35.33 -9.53
CA GLY A 21 0.57 34.91 -8.20
C GLY A 21 -0.69 34.04 -8.21
N ARG A 22 -1.18 33.62 -9.37
CA ARG A 22 -2.33 32.71 -9.48
C ARG A 22 -1.99 31.26 -9.12
N ILE A 23 -0.71 30.87 -9.21
CA ILE A 23 -0.21 29.54 -8.86
C ILE A 23 0.80 29.67 -7.75
N GLY A 24 0.62 28.93 -6.66
CA GLY A 24 1.59 28.75 -5.59
C GLY A 24 2.09 27.30 -5.57
N LEU A 25 3.39 27.10 -5.78
CA LEU A 25 4.03 25.79 -5.65
C LEU A 25 4.86 25.78 -4.36
N GLY A 26 4.80 24.67 -3.61
CA GLY A 26 5.54 24.51 -2.37
C GLY A 26 6.08 23.11 -2.22
N HIS A 27 7.31 22.96 -1.71
CA HIS A 27 7.98 21.68 -1.53
C HIS A 27 8.69 21.61 -0.17
N ARG A 28 8.68 20.41 0.44
CA ARG A 28 9.53 20.02 1.58
C ARG A 28 10.43 18.89 1.14
N ARG A 29 11.74 19.05 1.32
CA ARG A 29 12.77 18.14 0.79
C ARG A 29 13.30 17.22 1.88
N LEU A 30 13.31 15.92 1.59
CA LEU A 30 14.21 14.93 2.18
C LEU A 30 15.34 14.74 1.15
N ALA A 31 16.55 15.15 1.49
CA ALA A 31 17.67 15.16 0.55
C ALA A 31 18.31 13.76 0.50
N ILE A 32 18.19 13.07 -0.63
CA ILE A 32 18.69 11.70 -0.84
C ILE A 32 19.65 11.63 -2.03
N ILE A 33 19.29 12.24 -3.17
CA ILE A 33 20.17 12.42 -4.34
C ILE A 33 20.39 13.92 -4.54
N ASP A 34 21.62 14.30 -4.85
CA ASP A 34 22.09 15.69 -4.96
C ASP A 34 21.83 16.50 -3.68
N LEU A 35 22.66 16.33 -2.66
CA LEU A 35 22.52 17.02 -1.37
C LEU A 35 22.75 18.54 -1.46
N SER A 36 23.14 19.06 -2.64
CA SER A 36 23.43 20.46 -2.87
C SER A 36 22.17 21.32 -3.14
N GLN A 37 22.38 22.60 -3.37
CA GLN A 37 21.31 23.56 -3.73
C GLN A 37 20.76 23.32 -5.15
N THR A 38 21.48 22.60 -6.03
CA THR A 38 21.00 22.27 -7.38
C THR A 38 19.82 21.31 -7.35
N GLY A 39 19.66 20.50 -6.29
CA GLY A 39 18.49 19.66 -6.04
C GLY A 39 17.32 20.37 -5.33
N ALA A 40 17.38 21.70 -5.13
CA ALA A 40 16.29 22.43 -4.46
C ALA A 40 15.03 22.52 -5.32
N GLN A 41 13.85 22.51 -4.66
CA GLN A 41 12.55 22.59 -5.33
C GLN A 41 11.67 23.67 -4.67
N PRO A 42 10.75 24.34 -5.40
CA PRO A 42 10.41 24.14 -6.82
C PRO A 42 11.61 24.34 -7.75
N MET A 43 11.75 23.44 -8.76
CA MET A 43 12.89 23.46 -9.68
C MET A 43 12.45 23.97 -11.06
N GLU A 44 13.28 24.85 -11.65
CA GLU A 44 13.05 25.42 -12.97
C GLU A 44 13.89 24.72 -14.02
N SER A 45 13.31 24.40 -15.19
CA SER A 45 14.04 23.82 -16.33
C SER A 45 15.12 24.77 -16.84
N ALA A 46 16.11 24.24 -17.57
CA ALA A 46 17.22 25.03 -18.13
C ALA A 46 16.71 26.16 -19.06
N SER A 47 15.62 25.92 -19.78
CA SER A 47 14.96 26.92 -20.66
C SER A 47 14.14 27.98 -19.88
N GLY A 48 13.86 27.74 -18.59
CA GLY A 48 12.95 28.56 -17.80
C GLY A 48 11.46 28.35 -18.13
N ARG A 49 11.11 27.39 -18.96
CA ARG A 49 9.72 27.14 -19.38
C ARG A 49 8.90 26.38 -18.35
N HIS A 50 9.47 25.34 -17.73
CA HIS A 50 8.79 24.49 -16.78
C HIS A 50 9.25 24.74 -15.35
N VAL A 51 8.33 24.63 -14.40
CA VAL A 51 8.61 24.65 -12.96
C VAL A 51 7.96 23.41 -12.33
N ILE A 52 8.75 22.58 -11.63
CA ILE A 52 8.30 21.33 -11.04
C ILE A 52 8.38 21.34 -9.51
N VAL A 53 7.42 20.70 -8.86
CA VAL A 53 7.52 20.11 -7.51
C VAL A 53 7.32 18.61 -7.62
N PHE A 54 8.21 17.85 -7.00
CA PHE A 54 8.32 16.40 -7.17
C PHE A 54 8.58 15.73 -5.83
N ASN A 55 7.73 14.79 -5.47
CA ASN A 55 7.87 13.92 -4.31
C ASN A 55 8.13 12.50 -4.81
N GLY A 56 9.35 12.03 -4.77
CA GLY A 56 9.66 10.69 -5.26
C GLY A 56 11.12 10.49 -5.65
N GLU A 57 11.34 9.44 -6.44
CA GLU A 57 12.63 8.99 -6.94
C GLU A 57 12.49 8.37 -8.32
N ILE A 58 13.32 8.75 -9.28
CA ILE A 58 13.41 8.13 -10.62
C ILE A 58 14.64 7.22 -10.64
N TYR A 59 14.44 5.94 -10.46
CA TYR A 59 15.53 4.96 -10.30
C TYR A 59 16.41 4.78 -11.53
N ASN A 60 15.87 4.98 -12.73
CA ASN A 60 16.63 4.88 -14.00
C ASN A 60 17.10 6.24 -14.53
N PHE A 61 17.18 7.26 -13.67
CA PHE A 61 17.53 8.62 -14.11
C PHE A 61 18.89 8.71 -14.82
N GLN A 62 19.87 7.87 -14.48
CA GLN A 62 21.16 7.87 -15.17
C GLN A 62 21.04 7.51 -16.65
N SER A 63 20.20 6.52 -16.99
CA SER A 63 19.93 6.13 -18.38
C SER A 63 19.26 7.28 -19.16
N ILE A 64 18.24 7.91 -18.55
CA ILE A 64 17.55 9.06 -19.16
C ILE A 64 18.52 10.25 -19.31
N ARG A 65 19.37 10.49 -18.31
CA ARG A 65 20.40 11.54 -18.34
C ARG A 65 21.37 11.34 -19.52
N ASN A 66 21.85 10.12 -19.71
CA ASN A 66 22.77 9.80 -20.80
C ASN A 66 22.12 10.06 -22.17
N GLU A 67 20.85 9.68 -22.35
CA GLU A 67 20.09 9.95 -23.56
C GLU A 67 19.94 11.46 -23.80
N LEU A 68 19.54 12.22 -22.78
CA LEU A 68 19.37 13.67 -22.87
C LEU A 68 20.69 14.39 -23.15
N THR A 69 21.79 13.94 -22.53
CA THR A 69 23.14 14.48 -22.80
C THR A 69 23.55 14.23 -24.26
N ALA A 70 23.26 13.05 -24.81
CA ALA A 70 23.50 12.76 -26.23
C ALA A 70 22.65 13.65 -27.18
N LEU A 71 21.53 14.17 -26.68
CA LEU A 71 20.67 15.14 -27.40
C LEU A 71 21.07 16.60 -27.15
N GLY A 72 22.18 16.86 -26.45
CA GLY A 72 22.72 18.19 -26.18
C GLY A 72 22.12 18.91 -24.99
N VAL A 73 21.54 18.18 -24.03
CA VAL A 73 21.06 18.79 -22.77
C VAL A 73 22.19 18.85 -21.76
N ASP A 74 22.44 20.05 -21.22
CA ASP A 74 23.39 20.28 -20.13
C ASP A 74 22.64 20.32 -18.79
N PHE A 75 23.21 19.67 -17.78
CA PHE A 75 22.65 19.59 -16.42
C PHE A 75 23.44 20.44 -15.42
N ARG A 76 22.73 21.08 -14.49
CA ARG A 76 23.33 21.91 -13.42
C ARG A 76 23.78 21.11 -12.21
N GLY A 77 23.04 20.01 -11.93
CA GLY A 77 23.23 19.15 -10.77
C GLY A 77 23.23 17.66 -11.12
N THR A 78 23.09 16.84 -10.11
CA THR A 78 23.03 15.39 -10.23
C THR A 78 21.65 14.81 -9.89
N SER A 79 20.67 15.66 -9.63
CA SER A 79 19.33 15.31 -9.20
C SER A 79 18.56 14.55 -10.29
N ASP A 80 17.85 13.50 -9.89
CA ASP A 80 16.86 12.79 -10.71
C ASP A 80 15.67 13.69 -11.09
N THR A 81 15.30 14.63 -10.22
CA THR A 81 14.27 15.64 -10.47
C THR A 81 14.61 16.50 -11.68
N GLU A 82 15.87 16.96 -11.79
CA GLU A 82 16.34 17.75 -12.95
C GLU A 82 16.25 16.90 -14.23
N VAL A 83 16.65 15.63 -14.15
CA VAL A 83 16.59 14.71 -15.30
C VAL A 83 15.15 14.51 -15.78
N LEU A 84 14.21 14.29 -14.86
CA LEU A 84 12.80 14.18 -15.22
C LEU A 84 12.24 15.48 -15.82
N LEU A 85 12.60 16.62 -15.25
CA LEU A 85 12.16 17.93 -15.72
C LEU A 85 12.65 18.22 -17.15
N GLU A 86 13.92 17.95 -17.44
CA GLU A 86 14.48 18.11 -18.78
C GLU A 86 13.92 17.05 -19.78
N ALA A 87 13.59 15.85 -19.29
CA ALA A 87 12.87 14.85 -20.10
C ALA A 87 11.45 15.35 -20.47
N ILE A 88 10.72 15.98 -19.53
CA ILE A 88 9.42 16.59 -19.82
C ILE A 88 9.56 17.73 -20.85
N GLU A 89 10.59 18.57 -20.71
CA GLU A 89 10.88 19.65 -21.66
C GLU A 89 11.13 19.10 -23.07
N ARG A 90 11.93 18.01 -23.17
CA ARG A 90 12.40 17.47 -24.44
C ARG A 90 11.39 16.56 -25.14
N PHE A 91 10.73 15.65 -24.39
CA PHE A 91 9.87 14.60 -24.95
C PHE A 91 8.37 14.89 -24.72
N GLY A 92 8.03 15.83 -23.85
CA GLY A 92 6.67 16.04 -23.35
C GLY A 92 6.34 15.10 -22.17
N LEU A 93 5.25 15.48 -21.45
CA LEU A 93 4.89 14.84 -20.18
C LEU A 93 4.67 13.32 -20.32
N GLN A 94 3.79 12.91 -21.24
CA GLN A 94 3.40 11.49 -21.37
C GLN A 94 4.59 10.58 -21.69
N GLU A 95 5.44 10.99 -22.62
CA GLU A 95 6.60 10.21 -23.02
C GLU A 95 7.65 10.17 -21.90
N ALA A 96 7.87 11.26 -21.19
CA ALA A 96 8.78 11.30 -20.03
C ALA A 96 8.30 10.36 -18.91
N LEU A 97 7.00 10.35 -18.61
CA LEU A 97 6.39 9.43 -17.63
C LEU A 97 6.51 7.96 -18.07
N GLY A 98 6.32 7.69 -19.37
CA GLY A 98 6.49 6.35 -19.94
C GLY A 98 7.91 5.80 -19.77
N ARG A 99 8.94 6.64 -19.91
CA ARG A 99 10.36 6.30 -19.77
C ARG A 99 10.82 6.15 -18.30
N ALA A 100 10.19 6.90 -17.38
CA ALA A 100 10.58 6.93 -15.99
C ALA A 100 10.27 5.60 -15.28
N ASN A 101 11.27 4.98 -14.63
CA ASN A 101 11.10 3.90 -13.67
C ASN A 101 11.31 4.48 -12.27
N GLY A 102 10.25 4.64 -11.51
CA GLY A 102 10.32 5.33 -10.23
C GLY A 102 9.05 5.25 -9.40
N MET A 103 9.10 5.88 -8.25
CA MET A 103 7.97 6.17 -7.39
C MET A 103 7.82 7.67 -7.28
N PHE A 104 6.66 8.23 -7.62
CA PHE A 104 6.51 9.68 -7.62
C PHE A 104 5.08 10.20 -7.60
N ALA A 105 4.96 11.42 -7.09
CA ALA A 105 3.86 12.33 -7.31
C ALA A 105 4.45 13.70 -7.67
N LEU A 106 3.97 14.33 -8.72
CA LEU A 106 4.49 15.61 -9.19
C LEU A 106 3.40 16.60 -9.59
N ALA A 107 3.77 17.87 -9.56
CA ALA A 107 3.07 18.94 -10.26
C ALA A 107 4.09 19.72 -11.08
N VAL A 108 3.81 19.95 -12.36
CA VAL A 108 4.65 20.73 -13.26
C VAL A 108 3.82 21.82 -13.96
N TYR A 109 4.31 23.05 -13.90
CA TYR A 109 3.71 24.19 -14.58
C TYR A 109 4.48 24.52 -15.86
N ASP A 110 3.79 24.56 -17.00
CA ASP A 110 4.30 25.04 -18.29
C ASP A 110 3.92 26.50 -18.47
N ARG A 111 4.88 27.40 -18.31
CA ARG A 111 4.72 28.86 -18.44
C ARG A 111 4.25 29.26 -19.84
N LYS A 112 4.70 28.55 -20.88
CA LYS A 112 4.36 28.84 -22.29
C LYS A 112 2.93 28.45 -22.62
N LYS A 113 2.50 27.27 -22.20
CA LYS A 113 1.13 26.77 -22.42
C LYS A 113 0.14 27.27 -21.38
N ARG A 114 0.62 27.82 -20.26
CA ARG A 114 -0.17 28.20 -19.08
C ARG A 114 -0.98 27.02 -18.55
N GLN A 115 -0.33 25.86 -18.45
CA GLN A 115 -0.92 24.61 -18.00
C GLN A 115 -0.22 24.07 -16.77
N LEU A 116 -1.01 23.60 -15.81
CA LEU A 116 -0.54 22.88 -14.63
C LEU A 116 -0.88 21.41 -14.81
N ALA A 117 0.13 20.56 -14.80
CA ALA A 117 -0.03 19.12 -14.93
C ALA A 117 0.34 18.42 -13.62
N PHE A 118 -0.38 17.34 -13.32
CA PHE A 118 -0.15 16.44 -12.19
C PHE A 118 0.11 15.04 -12.72
N ALA A 119 1.00 14.28 -12.07
CA ALA A 119 1.19 12.87 -12.39
C ALA A 119 1.49 12.05 -11.14
N ARG A 120 1.10 10.77 -11.17
CA ARG A 120 1.34 9.79 -10.11
C ARG A 120 1.95 8.52 -10.69
N ASP A 121 2.87 7.89 -9.96
CA ASP A 121 3.61 6.71 -10.41
C ASP A 121 2.70 5.50 -10.72
N ARG A 122 3.28 4.49 -11.40
CA ARG A 122 2.56 3.32 -11.94
C ARG A 122 1.75 2.55 -10.92
N LEU A 123 2.19 2.49 -9.67
CA LEU A 123 1.53 1.74 -8.60
C LEU A 123 0.88 2.64 -7.56
N GLY A 124 0.98 3.97 -7.72
CA GLY A 124 0.46 4.91 -6.74
C GLY A 124 1.22 4.93 -5.42
N LYS A 125 2.52 4.64 -5.45
CA LYS A 125 3.34 4.56 -4.24
C LYS A 125 3.45 5.89 -3.52
N LYS A 126 3.54 6.99 -4.27
CA LYS A 126 3.50 8.33 -3.68
C LYS A 126 2.09 8.92 -3.74
N PRO A 127 1.58 9.49 -2.65
CA PRO A 127 0.23 10.03 -2.57
C PRO A 127 0.11 11.37 -3.29
N LEU A 128 -1.04 11.60 -3.94
CA LEU A 128 -1.41 12.90 -4.51
C LEU A 128 -2.91 13.13 -4.38
N TYR A 129 -3.28 14.09 -3.54
CA TYR A 129 -4.64 14.57 -3.37
C TYR A 129 -4.84 15.86 -4.14
N ILE A 130 -5.99 15.98 -4.80
CA ILE A 130 -6.41 17.18 -5.54
C ILE A 130 -7.79 17.57 -5.05
N GLY A 131 -7.94 18.81 -4.59
CA GLY A 131 -9.21 19.38 -4.15
C GLY A 131 -9.61 20.54 -5.04
N ILE A 132 -10.91 20.66 -5.33
CA ILE A 132 -11.48 21.77 -6.13
C ILE A 132 -12.64 22.39 -5.36
N SER A 133 -12.57 23.71 -5.14
CA SER A 133 -13.62 24.49 -4.48
C SER A 133 -13.87 25.80 -5.24
N GLY A 134 -14.94 25.86 -6.02
CA GLY A 134 -15.21 26.95 -6.94
C GLY A 134 -14.13 27.04 -8.03
N SER A 135 -13.43 28.16 -8.10
CA SER A 135 -12.31 28.37 -9.03
C SER A 135 -10.93 28.05 -8.43
N THR A 136 -10.90 27.50 -7.20
CA THR A 136 -9.64 27.23 -6.48
C THR A 136 -9.35 25.74 -6.56
N LEU A 137 -8.14 25.41 -7.06
CA LEU A 137 -7.55 24.08 -7.00
C LEU A 137 -6.47 24.07 -5.91
N ALA A 138 -6.47 23.05 -5.05
CA ALA A 138 -5.40 22.78 -4.12
C ALA A 138 -4.93 21.35 -4.28
N PHE A 139 -3.63 21.09 -4.08
CA PHE A 139 -3.06 19.75 -4.16
C PHE A 139 -2.03 19.53 -3.05
N GLY A 140 -1.75 18.29 -2.74
CA GLY A 140 -0.74 17.94 -1.75
C GLY A 140 -0.58 16.44 -1.57
N SER A 141 0.51 16.06 -0.92
CA SER A 141 0.79 14.66 -0.58
C SER A 141 -0.10 14.17 0.57
N GLU A 142 -0.66 15.06 1.39
CA GLU A 142 -1.48 14.74 2.55
C GLU A 142 -2.66 15.72 2.67
N LEU A 143 -3.81 15.24 3.18
CA LEU A 143 -5.04 16.01 3.30
C LEU A 143 -4.91 17.20 4.25
N LYS A 144 -4.12 17.05 5.32
CA LYS A 144 -3.87 18.16 6.26
C LYS A 144 -3.24 19.39 5.60
N ALA A 145 -2.49 19.19 4.50
CA ALA A 145 -1.94 20.31 3.74
C ALA A 145 -3.05 21.09 3.02
N LEU A 146 -4.03 20.41 2.43
CA LEU A 146 -5.16 21.06 1.77
C LEU A 146 -6.03 21.82 2.78
N ARG A 147 -6.27 21.23 3.96
CA ARG A 147 -7.09 21.85 5.03
C ARG A 147 -6.55 23.17 5.57
N CYS A 148 -5.26 23.45 5.41
CA CYS A 148 -4.70 24.76 5.74
C CYS A 148 -5.14 25.89 4.79
N HIS A 149 -5.69 25.56 3.62
CA HIS A 149 -6.21 26.58 2.72
C HIS A 149 -7.65 26.96 3.12
N PRO A 150 -8.03 28.25 3.21
CA PRO A 150 -9.35 28.69 3.69
C PRO A 150 -10.54 28.05 2.98
N LYS A 151 -10.41 27.77 1.67
CA LYS A 151 -11.48 27.11 0.89
C LYS A 151 -11.67 25.62 1.22
N PHE A 152 -10.71 25.00 1.92
CA PHE A 152 -10.71 23.57 2.29
C PHE A 152 -10.66 23.35 3.80
N SER A 153 -10.83 24.40 4.62
CA SER A 153 -10.80 24.28 6.08
C SER A 153 -12.01 23.52 6.65
N HIS A 154 -13.18 23.59 5.98
CA HIS A 154 -14.45 23.00 6.41
C HIS A 154 -14.95 21.98 5.38
N LEU A 155 -14.21 20.90 5.21
CA LEU A 155 -14.57 19.81 4.30
C LEU A 155 -15.64 18.90 4.93
N GLN A 156 -16.57 18.42 4.11
CA GLN A 156 -17.59 17.45 4.50
C GLN A 156 -17.17 16.04 4.13
N ILE A 157 -17.56 15.06 4.96
CA ILE A 157 -17.34 13.64 4.65
C ILE A 157 -18.13 13.25 3.41
N ASP A 158 -17.52 12.50 2.50
CA ASP A 158 -18.19 11.82 1.40
C ASP A 158 -18.82 10.50 1.91
N PRO A 159 -20.14 10.34 1.89
CA PRO A 159 -20.78 9.11 2.33
C PRO A 159 -20.34 7.87 1.55
N ARG A 160 -19.96 8.03 0.26
CA ARG A 160 -19.45 6.93 -0.58
C ARG A 160 -18.11 6.45 -0.04
N ALA A 161 -17.21 7.38 0.29
CA ALA A 161 -15.90 7.08 0.86
C ALA A 161 -16.02 6.45 2.26
N ALA A 162 -16.92 6.97 3.11
CA ALA A 162 -17.17 6.39 4.42
C ALA A 162 -17.70 4.95 4.32
N ALA A 163 -18.62 4.67 3.38
CA ALA A 163 -19.12 3.32 3.14
C ALA A 163 -18.02 2.36 2.65
N GLN A 164 -17.12 2.83 1.78
CA GLN A 164 -15.97 2.02 1.34
C GLN A 164 -14.98 1.77 2.48
N TYR A 165 -14.70 2.78 3.31
CA TYR A 165 -13.89 2.61 4.49
C TYR A 165 -14.45 1.55 5.45
N MET A 166 -15.74 1.55 5.72
CA MET A 166 -16.35 0.53 6.56
C MET A 166 -16.12 -0.89 6.04
N ARG A 167 -16.19 -1.06 4.72
CA ARG A 167 -15.98 -2.35 4.06
C ARG A 167 -14.52 -2.79 4.07
N LEU A 168 -13.59 -1.88 3.82
CA LEU A 168 -12.19 -2.19 3.52
C LEU A 168 -11.24 -1.87 4.69
N GLY A 169 -11.58 -0.90 5.55
CA GLY A 169 -10.66 -0.34 6.54
C GLY A 169 -9.79 0.80 6.02
N TYR A 170 -9.96 1.17 4.75
CA TYR A 170 -9.30 2.30 4.08
C TYR A 170 -10.22 2.92 3.02
N VAL A 171 -9.88 4.11 2.54
CA VAL A 171 -10.61 4.78 1.46
C VAL A 171 -9.91 4.52 0.13
N PRO A 172 -10.52 3.79 -0.83
CA PRO A 172 -9.87 3.50 -2.10
C PRO A 172 -9.86 4.70 -3.05
N ALA A 173 -8.83 4.81 -3.89
CA ALA A 173 -8.83 5.76 -5.00
C ALA A 173 -9.97 5.44 -6.00
N PRO A 174 -10.51 6.45 -6.69
CA PRO A 174 -10.15 7.86 -6.69
C PRO A 174 -10.76 8.67 -5.54
N LEU A 175 -11.54 8.04 -4.65
CA LEU A 175 -12.18 8.71 -3.53
C LEU A 175 -11.16 9.24 -2.51
N SER A 176 -11.51 10.30 -1.83
CA SER A 176 -10.97 10.70 -0.55
C SER A 176 -12.12 10.72 0.46
N ILE A 177 -11.81 10.72 1.75
CA ILE A 177 -12.84 10.82 2.79
C ILE A 177 -13.66 12.11 2.67
N TYR A 178 -13.15 13.14 2.00
CA TYR A 178 -13.83 14.42 1.86
C TYR A 178 -14.45 14.60 0.49
N ARG A 179 -15.65 15.20 0.45
CA ARG A 179 -16.26 15.71 -0.78
C ARG A 179 -15.34 16.76 -1.43
N HIS A 180 -15.36 16.80 -2.74
CA HIS A 180 -14.58 17.76 -3.56
C HIS A 180 -13.06 17.61 -3.44
N VAL A 181 -12.60 16.51 -2.88
CA VAL A 181 -11.20 16.09 -2.87
C VAL A 181 -11.11 14.67 -3.42
N GLY A 182 -10.20 14.42 -4.33
CA GLY A 182 -9.94 13.09 -4.89
C GLY A 182 -8.47 12.73 -4.83
N LYS A 183 -8.18 11.43 -4.97
CA LYS A 183 -6.82 10.91 -5.20
C LYS A 183 -6.61 10.78 -6.69
N LEU A 184 -5.49 11.31 -7.22
CA LEU A 184 -5.11 11.00 -8.60
C LEU A 184 -4.85 9.48 -8.71
N PRO A 185 -5.51 8.77 -9.64
CA PRO A 185 -5.29 7.34 -9.81
C PRO A 185 -3.82 7.00 -10.11
N ALA A 186 -3.40 5.80 -9.72
CA ALA A 186 -2.09 5.27 -10.08
C ALA A 186 -1.89 5.25 -11.60
N ALA A 187 -0.64 5.38 -12.06
CA ALA A 187 -0.28 5.38 -13.48
C ALA A 187 -0.97 6.45 -14.32
N SER A 188 -1.39 7.56 -13.74
CA SER A 188 -2.17 8.59 -14.45
C SER A 188 -1.55 9.97 -14.34
N TYR A 189 -1.89 10.81 -15.31
CA TYR A 189 -1.63 12.24 -15.27
C TYR A 189 -2.89 13.05 -15.62
N LEU A 190 -2.90 14.31 -15.22
CA LEU A 190 -4.01 15.23 -15.43
C LEU A 190 -3.44 16.61 -15.78
N VAL A 191 -4.05 17.33 -16.72
CA VAL A 191 -3.57 18.64 -17.18
C VAL A 191 -4.70 19.65 -17.10
N PHE A 192 -4.46 20.76 -16.41
CA PHE A 192 -5.38 21.90 -16.31
C PHE A 192 -4.82 23.14 -17.01
N SER A 193 -5.66 23.81 -17.81
CA SER A 193 -5.39 25.16 -18.24
C SER A 193 -5.77 26.14 -17.12
N ILE A 194 -4.85 27.04 -16.75
CA ILE A 194 -5.15 28.03 -15.71
C ILE A 194 -6.08 29.15 -16.22
N ASP A 195 -6.32 29.23 -17.51
CA ASP A 195 -7.19 30.21 -18.16
C ASP A 195 -8.62 29.67 -18.38
N GLU A 196 -8.83 28.37 -18.13
CA GLU A 196 -10.12 27.70 -18.17
C GLU A 196 -10.72 27.54 -16.78
N LYS A 197 -12.02 27.25 -16.74
CA LYS A 197 -12.70 26.93 -15.48
C LYS A 197 -12.13 25.62 -14.93
N ALA A 198 -11.86 25.56 -13.62
CA ALA A 198 -11.50 24.33 -12.97
C ALA A 198 -12.59 23.25 -13.23
N PRO A 199 -12.21 21.99 -13.52
CA PRO A 199 -13.16 20.91 -13.76
C PRO A 199 -14.03 20.66 -12.52
N ASP A 200 -15.09 19.85 -12.70
CA ASP A 200 -15.85 19.34 -11.58
C ASP A 200 -14.92 18.44 -10.72
N PRO A 201 -14.93 18.59 -9.39
CA PRO A 201 -14.17 17.69 -8.51
C PRO A 201 -14.42 16.21 -8.78
N GLU A 202 -15.62 15.85 -9.19
CA GLU A 202 -15.97 14.46 -9.53
C GLU A 202 -15.41 14.01 -10.89
N ALA A 203 -15.10 14.97 -11.81
CA ALA A 203 -14.53 14.68 -13.11
C ALA A 203 -13.00 14.42 -13.09
N ILE A 204 -12.31 14.68 -11.98
CA ILE A 204 -10.83 14.43 -11.87
C ILE A 204 -10.49 13.02 -12.32
N HIS A 205 -11.32 12.05 -11.96
CA HIS A 205 -11.12 10.65 -12.31
C HIS A 205 -11.36 10.37 -13.80
N GLU A 206 -12.38 10.99 -14.39
CA GLU A 206 -12.76 10.80 -15.78
C GLU A 206 -11.80 11.51 -16.75
N GLU A 207 -11.21 12.62 -16.32
CA GLU A 207 -10.26 13.41 -17.10
C GLU A 207 -8.80 12.93 -16.98
N ALA A 208 -8.51 12.08 -15.98
CA ALA A 208 -7.17 11.52 -15.77
C ALA A 208 -6.79 10.58 -16.94
N VAL A 209 -5.66 10.87 -17.57
CA VAL A 209 -5.12 10.06 -18.67
C VAL A 209 -4.15 9.03 -18.11
N GLN A 210 -4.43 7.76 -18.35
CA GLN A 210 -3.56 6.65 -17.96
C GLN A 210 -2.38 6.55 -18.92
N TYR A 211 -1.14 6.57 -18.41
CA TYR A 211 0.08 6.42 -19.22
C TYR A 211 0.68 5.01 -19.15
N TRP A 212 0.22 4.18 -18.21
CA TRP A 212 0.58 2.77 -18.06
C TRP A 212 -0.60 2.00 -17.45
N SER A 213 -0.75 0.72 -17.77
CA SER A 213 -1.89 -0.09 -17.35
C SER A 213 -1.44 -1.43 -16.73
N MET A 214 -1.84 -1.67 -15.47
CA MET A 214 -1.68 -2.99 -14.85
C MET A 214 -2.50 -4.06 -15.60
N TYR A 215 -3.65 -3.67 -16.18
CA TYR A 215 -4.47 -4.56 -17.00
C TYR A 215 -3.69 -5.09 -18.20
N ASP A 216 -3.04 -4.19 -18.96
CA ASP A 216 -2.27 -4.57 -20.14
C ASP A 216 -1.03 -5.37 -19.76
N ALA A 217 -0.26 -4.96 -18.75
CA ALA A 217 0.91 -5.68 -18.26
C ALA A 217 0.55 -7.11 -17.82
N ALA A 218 -0.56 -7.27 -17.12
CA ALA A 218 -1.02 -8.57 -16.66
C ALA A 218 -1.56 -9.44 -17.82
N ARG A 219 -2.33 -8.87 -18.75
CA ARG A 219 -2.84 -9.56 -19.94
C ARG A 219 -1.70 -10.04 -20.83
N GLU A 220 -0.80 -9.15 -21.21
CA GLU A 220 0.35 -9.47 -22.06
C GLU A 220 1.27 -10.51 -21.40
N GLY A 221 1.47 -10.39 -20.08
CA GLY A 221 2.25 -11.38 -19.34
C GLY A 221 1.63 -12.78 -19.40
N VAL A 222 0.32 -12.89 -19.21
CA VAL A 222 -0.37 -14.18 -19.29
C VAL A 222 -0.41 -14.75 -20.71
N GLU A 223 -0.53 -13.92 -21.73
CA GLU A 223 -0.44 -14.31 -23.14
C GLU A 223 0.97 -14.78 -23.53
N ALA A 224 2.02 -14.22 -22.91
CA ALA A 224 3.43 -14.53 -23.19
C ALA A 224 4.12 -15.30 -22.04
N ARG A 225 3.43 -16.32 -21.48
CA ARG A 225 3.98 -17.11 -20.37
C ARG A 225 5.26 -17.84 -20.75
N PHE A 226 6.17 -17.94 -19.77
CA PHE A 226 7.34 -18.79 -19.89
C PHE A 226 6.92 -20.26 -20.05
N GLY A 227 7.53 -20.95 -21.03
CA GLY A 227 7.33 -22.36 -21.25
C GLY A 227 8.25 -23.26 -20.43
N ASP A 228 9.40 -22.72 -20.01
CA ASP A 228 10.42 -23.41 -19.22
C ASP A 228 10.60 -22.75 -17.85
N GLU A 229 10.77 -23.57 -16.82
CA GLU A 229 10.94 -23.08 -15.44
C GLU A 229 12.29 -22.41 -15.23
N SER A 230 13.38 -22.93 -15.81
CA SER A 230 14.72 -22.35 -15.65
C SER A 230 14.77 -20.98 -16.29
N GLU A 231 14.26 -20.86 -17.54
CA GLU A 231 14.15 -19.55 -18.23
C GLU A 231 13.37 -18.54 -17.39
N ALA A 232 12.24 -18.97 -16.80
CA ALA A 232 11.43 -18.11 -15.97
C ALA A 232 12.17 -17.61 -14.72
N LEU A 233 12.88 -18.52 -14.04
CA LEU A 233 13.63 -18.18 -12.83
C LEU A 233 14.83 -17.29 -13.13
N ASP A 234 15.56 -17.55 -14.22
CA ASP A 234 16.72 -16.77 -14.60
C ASP A 234 16.29 -15.35 -15.02
N ALA A 235 15.22 -15.22 -15.80
CA ALA A 235 14.65 -13.91 -16.15
C ALA A 235 14.18 -13.13 -14.89
N LEU A 236 13.61 -13.81 -13.90
CA LEU A 236 13.22 -13.17 -12.64
C LEU A 236 14.43 -12.74 -11.83
N GLU A 237 15.47 -13.55 -11.78
CA GLU A 237 16.71 -13.24 -11.06
C GLU A 237 17.41 -12.01 -11.64
N ASP A 238 17.52 -11.93 -12.98
CA ASP A 238 18.09 -10.78 -13.68
C ASP A 238 17.29 -9.49 -13.38
N GLN A 239 15.95 -9.56 -13.47
CA GLN A 239 15.11 -8.40 -13.18
C GLN A 239 15.17 -7.99 -11.71
N LEU A 240 15.23 -8.94 -10.79
CA LEU A 240 15.37 -8.64 -9.36
C LEU A 240 16.73 -7.99 -9.08
N GLY A 241 17.82 -8.51 -9.65
CA GLY A 241 19.14 -7.93 -9.55
C GLY A 241 19.15 -6.47 -10.01
N ALA A 242 18.64 -6.21 -11.21
CA ALA A 242 18.55 -4.86 -11.77
C ALA A 242 17.63 -3.93 -10.93
N ALA A 243 16.53 -4.45 -10.39
CA ALA A 243 15.60 -3.68 -9.54
C ALA A 243 16.24 -3.29 -8.20
N VAL A 244 17.04 -4.18 -7.60
CA VAL A 244 17.80 -3.88 -6.37
C VAL A 244 18.88 -2.86 -6.66
N GLU A 245 19.70 -3.06 -7.69
CA GLU A 245 20.80 -2.17 -8.08
C GLU A 245 20.31 -0.72 -8.25
N ARG A 246 19.24 -0.52 -9.03
CA ARG A 246 18.66 0.82 -9.25
C ARG A 246 18.22 1.50 -7.95
N ARG A 247 17.75 0.73 -6.96
CA ARG A 247 17.26 1.26 -5.67
C ARG A 247 18.33 1.47 -4.63
N LEU A 248 19.56 1.03 -4.88
CA LEU A 248 20.72 1.29 -4.03
C LEU A 248 21.39 2.65 -4.33
N VAL A 249 21.06 3.28 -5.46
CA VAL A 249 21.61 4.60 -5.82
C VAL A 249 21.12 5.64 -4.80
N SER A 250 22.07 6.23 -4.06
CA SER A 250 21.78 7.20 -2.99
C SER A 250 23.07 7.90 -2.54
N ASP A 251 22.98 9.20 -2.22
CA ASP A 251 24.08 9.97 -1.61
C ASP A 251 24.04 9.92 -0.05
N VAL A 252 23.06 9.17 0.51
CA VAL A 252 22.90 8.96 1.95
C VAL A 252 22.90 7.45 2.29
N PRO A 253 23.12 7.06 3.56
CA PRO A 253 23.12 5.65 3.95
C PRO A 253 21.82 4.92 3.60
N VAL A 254 21.97 3.70 3.03
CA VAL A 254 20.87 2.78 2.68
C VAL A 254 20.94 1.55 3.55
N GLY A 255 19.80 1.08 4.03
CA GLY A 255 19.65 -0.19 4.74
C GLY A 255 18.48 -1.01 4.20
N ALA A 256 18.18 -2.16 4.80
CA ALA A 256 17.06 -3.00 4.41
C ALA A 256 16.32 -3.58 5.62
N PHE A 257 15.00 -3.70 5.49
CA PHE A 257 14.19 -4.47 6.44
C PHE A 257 14.44 -5.97 6.24
N LEU A 258 14.75 -6.68 7.32
CA LEU A 258 14.93 -8.12 7.31
C LEU A 258 14.02 -8.76 8.35
N SER A 259 13.00 -9.49 7.93
CA SER A 259 11.99 -10.12 8.80
C SER A 259 12.08 -11.65 8.83
N GLY A 260 13.09 -12.27 8.24
CA GLY A 260 13.13 -13.73 8.07
C GLY A 260 12.09 -14.28 7.09
N GLY A 261 11.19 -13.45 6.57
CA GLY A 261 10.24 -13.80 5.50
C GLY A 261 10.91 -13.92 4.13
N VAL A 262 10.32 -14.69 3.21
CA VAL A 262 10.92 -14.99 1.89
C VAL A 262 11.30 -13.74 1.10
N ASP A 263 10.43 -12.72 1.08
CA ASP A 263 10.60 -11.51 0.26
C ASP A 263 11.78 -10.67 0.76
N SER A 264 11.77 -10.30 2.05
CA SER A 264 12.83 -9.52 2.67
C SER A 264 14.16 -10.27 2.63
N SER A 265 14.14 -11.57 2.87
CA SER A 265 15.33 -12.44 2.82
C SER A 265 15.98 -12.45 1.45
N LEU A 266 15.18 -12.62 0.39
CA LEU A 266 15.68 -12.64 -0.98
C LEU A 266 16.24 -11.27 -1.40
N VAL A 267 15.51 -10.19 -1.10
CA VAL A 267 15.97 -8.83 -1.40
C VAL A 267 17.26 -8.50 -0.65
N CYS A 268 17.37 -8.85 0.65
CA CYS A 268 18.58 -8.63 1.43
C CYS A 268 19.76 -9.47 0.94
N ALA A 269 19.53 -10.71 0.52
CA ALA A 269 20.59 -11.55 -0.04
C ALA A 269 21.17 -10.97 -1.35
N VAL A 270 20.28 -10.53 -2.27
CA VAL A 270 20.70 -9.87 -3.52
C VAL A 270 21.41 -8.54 -3.24
N MET A 271 20.89 -7.73 -2.30
CA MET A 271 21.55 -6.48 -1.88
C MET A 271 22.95 -6.74 -1.31
N GLN A 272 23.11 -7.79 -0.50
CA GLN A 272 24.40 -8.17 0.09
C GLN A 272 25.42 -8.57 -0.97
N GLU A 273 25.00 -9.34 -1.99
CA GLU A 273 25.83 -9.69 -3.14
C GLU A 273 26.33 -8.45 -3.88
N GLN A 274 25.44 -7.51 -4.19
CA GLN A 274 25.77 -6.30 -4.95
C GLN A 274 26.65 -5.32 -4.18
N LEU A 275 26.48 -5.23 -2.86
CA LEU A 275 27.29 -4.36 -1.98
C LEU A 275 28.62 -5.00 -1.54
N GLY A 276 28.90 -6.22 -1.97
CA GLY A 276 30.14 -6.92 -1.64
C GLY A 276 30.37 -7.10 -0.14
N GLY A 277 29.33 -7.51 0.60
CA GLY A 277 29.43 -7.78 2.02
C GLY A 277 29.14 -6.59 2.94
N ARG A 278 28.62 -5.48 2.45
CA ARG A 278 28.42 -4.23 3.23
C ARG A 278 26.96 -3.85 3.50
N ALA A 279 26.01 -4.76 3.25
CA ALA A 279 24.61 -4.46 3.45
C ALA A 279 24.29 -4.27 4.94
N LYS A 280 23.60 -3.19 5.27
CA LYS A 280 23.01 -2.97 6.60
C LYS A 280 21.60 -3.52 6.61
N THR A 281 21.30 -4.42 7.55
CA THR A 281 19.97 -5.03 7.69
C THR A 281 19.40 -4.77 9.07
N PHE A 282 18.09 -4.59 9.15
CA PHE A 282 17.42 -4.24 10.40
C PHE A 282 16.23 -5.16 10.63
N THR A 283 16.10 -5.63 11.86
CA THR A 283 14.93 -6.34 12.34
C THR A 283 14.39 -5.68 13.60
N VAL A 284 13.11 -5.87 13.85
CA VAL A 284 12.43 -5.33 15.01
C VAL A 284 11.88 -6.47 15.85
N GLY A 285 12.24 -6.49 17.13
CA GLY A 285 11.79 -7.46 18.12
C GLY A 285 10.58 -6.97 18.88
N PHE A 286 9.56 -7.82 19.00
CA PHE A 286 8.41 -7.62 19.86
C PHE A 286 8.55 -8.51 21.10
N ALA A 287 8.05 -8.03 22.24
CA ALA A 287 8.06 -8.80 23.47
C ALA A 287 7.18 -10.07 23.39
N GLU A 288 6.15 -10.04 22.54
CA GLU A 288 5.25 -11.15 22.29
C GLU A 288 5.87 -12.15 21.30
N SER A 289 6.22 -13.34 21.77
CA SER A 289 6.94 -14.37 21.01
C SER A 289 6.26 -14.83 19.71
N GLU A 290 4.94 -14.68 19.59
CA GLU A 290 4.19 -15.05 18.39
C GLU A 290 4.46 -14.10 17.21
N PHE A 291 4.90 -12.87 17.48
CA PHE A 291 5.18 -11.81 16.50
C PHE A 291 6.69 -11.53 16.38
N ASP A 292 7.52 -12.18 17.21
CA ASP A 292 8.96 -11.98 17.20
C ASP A 292 9.65 -12.84 16.13
N GLU A 293 10.23 -12.17 15.12
CA GLU A 293 11.00 -12.78 14.03
C GLU A 293 12.51 -12.52 14.17
N THR A 294 12.97 -11.95 15.28
CA THR A 294 14.38 -11.54 15.45
C THR A 294 15.35 -12.69 15.31
N ALA A 295 15.08 -13.84 15.96
CA ALA A 295 15.95 -15.01 15.88
C ALA A 295 16.11 -15.53 14.44
N ASP A 296 15.01 -15.58 13.69
CA ASP A 296 15.01 -16.03 12.29
C ASP A 296 15.77 -15.06 11.39
N ALA A 297 15.61 -13.76 11.62
CA ALA A 297 16.29 -12.70 10.87
C ALA A 297 17.80 -12.66 11.22
N ALA A 298 18.16 -12.79 12.49
CA ALA A 298 19.55 -12.81 12.92
C ALA A 298 20.33 -14.01 12.36
N GLU A 299 19.71 -15.21 12.35
CA GLU A 299 20.32 -16.40 11.75
C GLU A 299 20.57 -16.19 10.25
N LEU A 300 19.59 -15.64 9.53
CA LEU A 300 19.74 -15.34 8.11
C LEU A 300 20.80 -14.26 7.85
N ALA A 301 20.78 -13.18 8.63
CA ALA A 301 21.76 -12.09 8.53
C ALA A 301 23.19 -12.60 8.74
N ALA A 302 23.40 -13.46 9.74
CA ALA A 302 24.68 -14.09 9.99
C ALA A 302 25.12 -14.99 8.83
N TYR A 303 24.19 -15.74 8.23
CA TYR A 303 24.47 -16.62 7.10
C TYR A 303 24.89 -15.83 5.85
N ILE A 304 24.13 -14.79 5.47
CA ILE A 304 24.47 -13.95 4.30
C ILE A 304 25.62 -12.98 4.60
N GLY A 305 26.02 -12.81 5.87
CA GLY A 305 27.14 -11.95 6.27
C GLY A 305 26.80 -10.45 6.23
N SER A 306 25.56 -10.05 6.46
CA SER A 306 25.16 -8.64 6.53
C SER A 306 25.47 -8.00 7.89
N HIS A 307 25.64 -6.68 7.91
CA HIS A 307 25.70 -5.90 9.16
C HIS A 307 24.30 -5.75 9.73
N HIS A 308 23.94 -6.67 10.65
CA HIS A 308 22.60 -6.75 11.20
C HIS A 308 22.46 -6.01 12.52
N THR A 309 21.34 -5.26 12.65
CA THR A 309 20.96 -4.58 13.89
C THR A 309 19.54 -5.01 14.29
N GLU A 310 19.43 -5.53 15.51
CA GLU A 310 18.13 -5.82 16.13
C GLU A 310 17.67 -4.60 16.93
N LEU A 311 16.44 -4.16 16.69
CA LEU A 311 15.86 -2.99 17.33
C LEU A 311 14.67 -3.43 18.20
N PRO A 312 14.79 -3.39 19.54
CA PRO A 312 13.69 -3.77 20.42
C PRO A 312 12.57 -2.72 20.39
N VAL A 313 11.33 -3.17 20.30
CA VAL A 313 10.14 -2.32 20.46
C VAL A 313 9.72 -2.31 21.92
N ASP A 314 9.66 -1.10 22.47
CA ASP A 314 9.04 -0.88 23.76
C ASP A 314 7.51 -1.02 23.66
N PRO A 315 6.86 -1.91 24.41
CA PRO A 315 5.40 -2.06 24.41
C PRO A 315 4.65 -0.76 24.75
N ASP A 316 5.19 0.07 25.64
CA ASP A 316 4.58 1.36 25.99
C ASP A 316 4.66 2.36 24.82
N ALA A 317 5.75 2.34 24.05
CA ALA A 317 5.88 3.12 22.82
C ALA A 317 4.88 2.68 21.76
N ALA A 318 4.56 1.38 21.67
CA ALA A 318 3.56 0.87 20.76
C ALA A 318 2.15 1.37 21.11
N LEU A 319 1.80 1.40 22.38
CA LEU A 319 0.53 1.97 22.87
C LEU A 319 0.47 3.49 22.67
N GLY A 320 1.58 4.19 22.92
CA GLY A 320 1.70 5.63 22.68
C GLY A 320 1.48 6.01 21.23
N ALA A 321 2.01 5.20 20.30
CA ALA A 321 1.86 5.41 18.86
C ALA A 321 0.40 5.42 18.38
N VAL A 322 -0.52 4.71 19.06
CA VAL A 322 -1.94 4.69 18.70
C VAL A 322 -2.56 6.08 18.71
N GLY A 323 -2.19 6.92 19.68
CA GLY A 323 -2.68 8.31 19.78
C GLY A 323 -2.24 9.22 18.62
N GLU A 324 -1.12 8.90 17.98
CA GLU A 324 -0.55 9.70 16.89
C GLU A 324 -1.09 9.31 15.50
N LEU A 325 -1.69 8.13 15.36
CA LEU A 325 -2.12 7.59 14.08
C LEU A 325 -3.03 8.56 13.30
N GLN A 326 -3.91 9.28 14.00
CA GLN A 326 -4.88 10.19 13.37
C GLN A 326 -4.23 11.46 12.79
N GLU A 327 -3.04 11.82 13.27
CA GLU A 327 -2.25 12.92 12.70
C GLU A 327 -1.41 12.46 11.52
N ILE A 328 -0.92 11.22 11.57
CA ILE A 328 -0.09 10.60 10.53
C ILE A 328 -0.94 10.20 9.33
N PHE A 329 -2.03 9.46 9.62
CA PHE A 329 -3.01 9.05 8.62
C PHE A 329 -4.18 10.03 8.66
N ASP A 330 -4.08 11.15 8.01
CA ASP A 330 -5.06 12.23 7.99
C ASP A 330 -6.36 11.91 7.20
N GLU A 331 -6.52 10.66 6.83
CA GLU A 331 -7.71 9.98 6.35
C GLU A 331 -7.98 8.76 7.25
N PRO A 332 -9.23 8.30 7.49
CA PRO A 332 -9.46 7.14 8.33
C PRO A 332 -8.78 5.90 7.72
N PHE A 333 -7.99 5.20 8.55
CA PHE A 333 -7.20 4.06 8.15
C PHE A 333 -7.13 3.03 9.29
N ALA A 334 -7.44 1.76 9.02
CA ALA A 334 -7.64 0.74 10.05
C ALA A 334 -6.77 -0.53 9.92
N ASP A 335 -5.75 -0.54 9.05
CA ASP A 335 -4.79 -1.66 9.06
C ASP A 335 -3.97 -1.63 10.36
N PRO A 336 -4.08 -2.63 11.27
CA PRO A 336 -3.36 -2.61 12.55
C PRO A 336 -1.85 -2.62 12.39
N SER A 337 -1.32 -3.06 11.25
CA SER A 337 0.12 -3.06 10.98
C SER A 337 0.70 -1.65 10.74
N GLN A 338 -0.14 -0.61 10.69
CA GLN A 338 0.31 0.79 10.73
C GLN A 338 1.14 1.10 12.00
N ILE A 339 0.81 0.47 13.14
CA ILE A 339 1.51 0.66 14.40
C ILE A 339 2.96 0.15 14.32
N PRO A 340 3.22 -1.14 14.03
CA PRO A 340 4.58 -1.63 13.89
C PRO A 340 5.31 -0.95 12.73
N SER A 341 4.65 -0.59 11.62
CA SER A 341 5.27 0.12 10.52
C SER A 341 5.84 1.49 10.95
N LEU A 342 5.10 2.23 11.78
CA LEU A 342 5.55 3.52 12.32
C LEU A 342 6.76 3.35 13.25
N LEU A 343 6.68 2.40 14.19
CA LEU A 343 7.74 2.16 15.17
C LEU A 343 9.05 1.73 14.50
N ILE A 344 8.96 0.80 13.58
CA ILE A 344 10.11 0.34 12.78
C ILE A 344 10.73 1.50 12.01
N SER A 345 9.91 2.32 11.37
CA SER A 345 10.41 3.44 10.58
C SER A 345 11.17 4.45 11.46
N ARG A 346 10.68 4.74 12.66
CA ARG A 346 11.35 5.60 13.64
C ARG A 346 12.70 5.04 14.10
N LEU A 347 12.73 3.74 14.41
CA LEU A 347 13.94 3.08 14.86
C LEU A 347 15.00 3.03 13.75
N ILE A 348 14.63 2.65 12.55
CA ILE A 348 15.57 2.54 11.42
C ILE A 348 16.05 3.91 10.96
N ARG A 349 15.23 4.96 11.09
CA ARG A 349 15.62 6.34 10.71
C ARG A 349 16.81 6.85 11.51
N SER A 350 17.05 6.35 12.73
CA SER A 350 18.26 6.70 13.50
C SER A 350 19.56 6.20 12.83
N GLU A 351 19.49 5.19 11.98
CA GLU A 351 20.63 4.52 11.36
C GLU A 351 20.80 4.87 9.87
N VAL A 352 19.67 5.03 9.14
CA VAL A 352 19.67 5.27 7.70
C VAL A 352 18.53 6.22 7.29
N THR A 353 18.68 6.84 6.13
CA THR A 353 17.64 7.72 5.53
C THR A 353 16.80 6.98 4.50
N VAL A 354 17.34 5.91 3.91
CA VAL A 354 16.67 5.06 2.91
C VAL A 354 16.66 3.62 3.39
N ALA A 355 15.51 2.94 3.25
CA ALA A 355 15.36 1.53 3.57
C ALA A 355 14.77 0.75 2.39
N ILE A 356 15.36 -0.41 2.10
CA ILE A 356 14.85 -1.35 1.10
C ILE A 356 13.87 -2.31 1.77
N SER A 357 12.70 -2.56 1.14
CA SER A 357 11.65 -3.44 1.64
C SER A 357 11.33 -4.58 0.68
N GLY A 358 10.65 -5.62 1.18
CA GLY A 358 10.13 -6.74 0.41
C GLY A 358 8.68 -6.58 -0.07
N ASP A 359 8.11 -5.36 -0.03
CA ASP A 359 6.72 -5.13 -0.46
C ASP A 359 6.52 -5.51 -1.94
N GLY A 360 5.35 -6.07 -2.26
CA GLY A 360 5.01 -6.56 -3.61
C GLY A 360 5.13 -8.08 -3.77
N GLY A 361 5.85 -8.75 -2.88
CA GLY A 361 6.05 -10.20 -2.98
C GLY A 361 4.77 -11.00 -2.78
N ASP A 362 3.89 -10.58 -1.90
CA ASP A 362 2.60 -11.26 -1.66
C ASP A 362 1.65 -11.09 -2.86
N GLU A 363 1.57 -9.92 -3.46
CA GLU A 363 0.67 -9.56 -4.54
C GLU A 363 1.04 -10.23 -5.86
N PHE A 364 2.33 -10.20 -6.24
CA PHE A 364 2.77 -10.66 -7.56
C PHE A 364 3.23 -12.11 -7.59
N PHE A 365 3.43 -12.73 -6.40
CA PHE A 365 3.90 -14.13 -6.30
C PHE A 365 2.97 -15.02 -5.46
N GLY A 366 1.72 -14.59 -5.20
CA GLY A 366 0.69 -15.41 -4.60
C GLY A 366 0.93 -15.76 -3.12
N GLY A 367 1.47 -14.83 -2.33
CA GLY A 367 1.92 -15.09 -0.95
C GLY A 367 0.85 -14.98 0.14
N TYR A 368 -0.31 -14.38 -0.13
CA TYR A 368 -1.35 -14.20 0.88
C TYR A 368 -2.08 -15.50 1.23
N LYS A 369 -2.21 -15.81 2.52
CA LYS A 369 -2.99 -16.94 3.02
C LYS A 369 -4.47 -16.90 2.58
N ARG A 370 -5.01 -15.69 2.31
CA ARG A 370 -6.37 -15.52 1.79
C ARG A 370 -6.57 -16.17 0.41
N TYR A 371 -5.54 -16.22 -0.42
CA TYR A 371 -5.62 -16.89 -1.74
C TYR A 371 -5.83 -18.39 -1.59
N SER A 372 -5.02 -19.07 -0.77
CA SER A 372 -5.15 -20.50 -0.54
C SER A 372 -6.49 -20.85 0.11
N ARG A 373 -6.97 -20.03 1.05
CA ARG A 373 -8.28 -20.16 1.68
C ARG A 373 -9.41 -20.04 0.65
N MET A 374 -9.37 -19.00 -0.19
CA MET A 374 -10.40 -18.81 -1.22
C MET A 374 -10.40 -19.95 -2.25
N LEU A 375 -9.22 -20.41 -2.69
CA LEU A 375 -9.12 -21.55 -3.60
C LEU A 375 -9.64 -22.84 -2.96
N ALA A 376 -9.42 -23.08 -1.68
CA ALA A 376 -9.98 -24.21 -0.95
C ALA A 376 -11.51 -24.14 -0.86
N MET A 377 -12.06 -22.93 -0.59
CA MET A 377 -13.50 -22.68 -0.58
C MET A 377 -14.13 -22.93 -1.95
N GLU A 378 -13.52 -22.46 -3.02
CA GLU A 378 -14.00 -22.68 -4.39
C GLU A 378 -13.99 -24.17 -4.78
N ARG A 379 -12.96 -24.91 -4.36
CA ARG A 379 -12.92 -26.38 -4.55
C ARG A 379 -14.06 -27.09 -3.81
N LEU A 380 -14.36 -26.66 -2.59
CA LEU A 380 -15.48 -27.19 -1.80
C LEU A 380 -16.82 -26.81 -2.43
N ALA A 381 -16.98 -25.55 -2.84
CA ALA A 381 -18.19 -25.04 -3.48
C ALA A 381 -18.59 -25.85 -4.72
N LYS A 382 -17.61 -26.24 -5.55
CA LYS A 382 -17.85 -27.05 -6.76
C LYS A 382 -18.30 -28.48 -6.46
N ARG A 383 -18.07 -28.98 -5.24
CA ARG A 383 -18.42 -30.36 -4.83
C ARG A 383 -19.82 -30.49 -4.23
N LEU A 384 -20.42 -29.37 -3.80
CA LEU A 384 -21.73 -29.37 -3.13
C LEU A 384 -22.81 -28.81 -4.06
N PRO A 385 -24.01 -29.47 -4.12
CA PRO A 385 -25.14 -28.94 -4.89
C PRO A 385 -25.61 -27.58 -4.37
N ASN A 386 -26.12 -26.72 -5.27
CA ASN A 386 -26.64 -25.39 -4.90
C ASN A 386 -27.73 -25.46 -3.79
N ALA A 387 -28.55 -26.52 -3.76
CA ALA A 387 -29.55 -26.73 -2.72
C ALA A 387 -28.95 -26.93 -1.33
N ALA A 388 -27.76 -27.53 -1.23
CA ALA A 388 -27.06 -27.69 0.05
C ALA A 388 -26.60 -26.33 0.59
N TRP A 389 -26.10 -25.44 -0.30
CA TRP A 389 -25.68 -24.08 0.09
C TRP A 389 -26.85 -23.25 0.61
N GLN A 390 -28.00 -23.29 -0.04
CA GLN A 390 -29.22 -22.60 0.41
C GLN A 390 -29.75 -23.11 1.75
N ALA A 391 -29.62 -24.42 2.00
CA ALA A 391 -29.99 -25.01 3.28
C ALA A 391 -29.05 -24.58 4.42
N PHE A 392 -27.74 -24.49 4.14
CA PHE A 392 -26.75 -24.02 5.11
C PHE A 392 -26.92 -22.52 5.43
N ASP A 393 -27.22 -21.68 4.45
CA ASP A 393 -27.43 -20.24 4.64
C ASP A 393 -28.59 -19.97 5.62
N LYS A 394 -29.63 -20.78 5.55
CA LYS A 394 -30.81 -20.72 6.43
C LYS A 394 -30.63 -21.45 7.77
N ALA A 395 -29.53 -22.21 7.94
CA ALA A 395 -29.30 -22.99 9.15
C ALA A 395 -28.97 -22.11 10.36
N PRO A 396 -29.50 -22.43 11.56
CA PRO A 396 -29.12 -21.74 12.79
C PRO A 396 -27.63 -21.88 13.08
N LEU A 397 -27.01 -20.84 13.64
CA LEU A 397 -25.56 -20.78 13.94
C LEU A 397 -25.05 -21.97 14.73
N TRP A 398 -25.81 -22.48 15.69
CA TRP A 398 -25.41 -23.62 16.51
C TRP A 398 -25.28 -24.93 15.72
N LEU A 399 -26.08 -25.10 14.66
CA LEU A 399 -25.98 -26.24 13.76
C LEU A 399 -24.72 -26.14 12.86
N VAL A 400 -24.40 -24.93 12.41
CA VAL A 400 -23.19 -24.67 11.63
C VAL A 400 -21.95 -24.87 12.50
N ASP A 401 -21.96 -24.43 13.77
CA ASP A 401 -20.90 -24.65 14.75
C ASP A 401 -20.68 -26.14 15.08
N ALA A 402 -21.77 -26.89 15.25
CA ALA A 402 -21.70 -28.33 15.51
C ALA A 402 -21.14 -29.09 14.29
N GLY A 403 -21.57 -28.72 13.09
CA GLY A 403 -21.09 -29.29 11.83
C GLY A 403 -19.62 -28.98 11.55
N SER A 404 -19.18 -27.74 11.82
CA SER A 404 -17.78 -27.32 11.62
C SER A 404 -16.82 -28.02 12.59
N LYS A 405 -17.21 -28.19 13.85
CA LYS A 405 -16.45 -28.97 14.86
C LYS A 405 -16.36 -30.44 14.50
N ALA A 406 -17.42 -31.02 13.93
CA ALA A 406 -17.42 -32.41 13.45
C ALA A 406 -16.52 -32.58 12.21
N ALA A 407 -16.58 -31.65 11.26
CA ALA A 407 -15.73 -31.64 10.07
C ALA A 407 -14.24 -31.40 10.40
N GLY A 408 -13.92 -30.53 11.36
CA GLY A 408 -12.54 -30.29 11.85
C GLY A 408 -11.90 -31.52 12.52
N ARG A 409 -12.71 -32.42 13.09
CA ARG A 409 -12.23 -33.71 13.63
C ARG A 409 -11.93 -34.76 12.55
N LEU A 410 -12.46 -34.58 11.35
CA LEU A 410 -12.29 -35.49 10.21
C LEU A 410 -11.19 -35.05 9.23
N THR A 411 -10.74 -33.82 9.35
CA THR A 411 -9.70 -33.25 8.48
C THR A 411 -8.54 -32.75 9.34
N SER A 412 -7.47 -33.53 9.39
CA SER A 412 -6.23 -33.23 10.14
C SER A 412 -5.45 -31.98 9.64
N ALA A 413 -6.00 -31.22 8.70
CA ALA A 413 -5.32 -30.11 8.00
C ALA A 413 -5.82 -28.71 8.34
N VAL A 414 -6.85 -28.55 9.17
CA VAL A 414 -7.42 -27.22 9.51
C VAL A 414 -7.48 -27.07 11.02
N HIS A 415 -6.81 -26.07 11.56
CA HIS A 415 -6.87 -25.78 13.00
C HIS A 415 -8.33 -25.47 13.41
N ALA A 416 -8.80 -26.10 14.48
CA ALA A 416 -10.20 -26.05 14.94
C ALA A 416 -10.68 -24.61 15.22
N GLU A 417 -9.78 -23.67 15.53
CA GLU A 417 -10.07 -22.24 15.72
C GLU A 417 -10.43 -21.50 14.40
N GLU A 418 -10.01 -22.05 13.25
CA GLU A 418 -10.31 -21.46 11.93
C GLU A 418 -11.73 -21.80 11.42
N LEU A 419 -12.41 -22.74 12.05
CA LEU A 419 -13.75 -23.24 11.68
C LEU A 419 -14.88 -22.75 12.63
N SER A 420 -14.77 -21.54 13.21
CA SER A 420 -15.89 -20.99 13.98
C SER A 420 -17.14 -20.82 13.08
N GLY A 421 -18.34 -21.02 13.64
CA GLY A 421 -19.59 -20.96 12.88
C GLY A 421 -19.84 -19.63 12.19
N ASP A 422 -19.29 -18.53 12.72
CA ASP A 422 -19.39 -17.22 12.08
C ASP A 422 -18.50 -17.10 10.84
N ARG A 423 -17.28 -17.62 10.90
CA ARG A 423 -16.42 -17.74 9.71
C ARG A 423 -17.06 -18.63 8.65
N MET A 424 -17.67 -19.73 9.10
CA MET A 424 -18.41 -20.63 8.19
C MET A 424 -19.61 -19.92 7.57
N LYS A 425 -20.38 -19.12 8.31
CA LYS A 425 -21.47 -18.30 7.74
C LYS A 425 -20.98 -17.27 6.76
N LYS A 426 -19.89 -16.56 7.07
CA LYS A 426 -19.26 -15.63 6.13
C LYS A 426 -18.81 -16.35 4.85
N ILE A 427 -18.22 -17.55 4.99
CA ILE A 427 -17.85 -18.42 3.88
C ILE A 427 -19.09 -18.81 3.05
N LEU A 428 -20.17 -19.20 3.71
CA LEU A 428 -21.40 -19.64 3.04
C LEU A 428 -22.09 -18.47 2.31
N ALA A 429 -22.14 -17.31 2.90
CA ALA A 429 -22.66 -16.10 2.25
C ALA A 429 -21.84 -15.73 1.00
N VAL A 430 -20.52 -15.86 1.08
CA VAL A 430 -19.61 -15.62 -0.04
C VAL A 430 -19.80 -16.63 -1.17
N VAL A 431 -19.91 -17.92 -0.84
CA VAL A 431 -20.07 -19.00 -1.84
C VAL A 431 -21.41 -18.92 -2.57
N GLY A 432 -22.47 -18.41 -1.95
CA GLY A 432 -23.77 -18.18 -2.56
C GLY A 432 -23.80 -17.16 -3.71
N GLN A 433 -22.77 -16.31 -3.83
CA GLN A 433 -22.66 -15.33 -4.90
C GLN A 433 -22.24 -15.99 -6.23
N ARG A 434 -22.85 -15.55 -7.34
CA ARG A 434 -22.62 -16.17 -8.67
C ARG A 434 -21.27 -15.82 -9.27
N ASP A 435 -20.79 -14.59 -9.06
CA ASP A 435 -19.55 -14.07 -9.63
C ASP A 435 -18.36 -14.23 -8.67
N PHE A 436 -17.24 -14.78 -9.17
CA PHE A 436 -16.02 -14.99 -8.39
C PHE A 436 -15.45 -13.69 -7.80
N ARG A 437 -15.50 -12.60 -8.56
CA ARG A 437 -15.05 -11.28 -8.12
C ARG A 437 -15.85 -10.80 -6.92
N HIS A 438 -17.18 -10.87 -6.98
CA HIS A 438 -18.07 -10.51 -5.87
C HIS A 438 -17.78 -11.35 -4.62
N ARG A 439 -17.51 -12.66 -4.81
CA ARG A 439 -17.11 -13.52 -3.69
C ARG A 439 -15.81 -13.07 -3.05
N TYR A 440 -14.81 -12.69 -3.86
CA TYR A 440 -13.53 -12.21 -3.36
C TYR A 440 -13.65 -10.86 -2.65
N GLU A 441 -14.41 -9.92 -3.20
CA GLU A 441 -14.71 -8.63 -2.56
C GLU A 441 -15.40 -8.81 -1.20
N GLN A 442 -16.41 -9.67 -1.10
CA GLN A 442 -17.09 -9.96 0.16
C GLN A 442 -16.18 -10.66 1.18
N PHE A 443 -15.36 -11.58 0.70
CA PHE A 443 -14.39 -12.26 1.57
C PHE A 443 -13.43 -11.28 2.25
N ASN A 444 -13.01 -10.22 1.55
CA ASN A 444 -12.14 -9.18 2.06
C ASN A 444 -12.89 -8.07 2.83
N SER A 445 -14.22 -7.99 2.73
CA SER A 445 -15.00 -6.95 3.43
C SER A 445 -15.04 -7.20 4.94
N GLN A 446 -14.82 -6.16 5.73
CA GLN A 446 -14.95 -6.21 7.19
C GLN A 446 -16.42 -6.14 7.59
N TRP A 447 -17.14 -5.10 7.19
CA TRP A 447 -18.56 -4.92 7.48
C TRP A 447 -19.40 -5.28 6.24
N THR A 448 -20.48 -6.09 6.46
CA THR A 448 -21.37 -6.60 5.39
C THR A 448 -22.84 -6.25 5.60
N GLY A 449 -23.19 -5.45 6.63
CA GLY A 449 -24.55 -5.03 6.96
C GLY A 449 -25.16 -4.03 5.97
N GLU A 450 -26.50 -3.81 6.05
CA GLU A 450 -27.25 -2.95 5.14
C GLU A 450 -26.77 -1.47 5.16
N GLY A 451 -26.21 -0.99 6.27
CA GLY A 451 -25.63 0.35 6.39
C GLY A 451 -24.29 0.51 5.66
N ALA A 452 -23.53 -0.58 5.50
CA ALA A 452 -22.27 -0.61 4.73
C ALA A 452 -22.49 -0.97 3.26
N ALA A 453 -23.67 -1.47 2.93
CA ALA A 453 -24.05 -1.92 1.60
C ALA A 453 -24.55 -0.78 0.71
N SER A 454 -23.70 0.18 0.39
CA SER A 454 -23.84 0.83 -0.91
C SER A 454 -23.57 -0.25 -1.97
N SER A 455 -24.55 -0.53 -2.80
CA SER A 455 -24.58 -1.58 -3.82
C SER A 455 -23.57 -1.43 -4.95
N SER A 456 -22.65 -0.47 -4.86
CA SER A 456 -21.62 -0.26 -5.87
C SER A 456 -20.49 -1.28 -5.71
N PRO A 457 -20.04 -1.93 -6.79
CA PRO A 457 -18.87 -2.79 -6.74
C PRO A 457 -17.66 -2.01 -6.26
N LEU A 458 -16.82 -2.62 -5.43
CA LEU A 458 -15.58 -2.03 -4.92
C LEU A 458 -14.60 -1.71 -6.05
N ILE A 459 -14.55 -2.59 -7.02
CA ILE A 459 -13.63 -2.50 -8.16
C ILE A 459 -14.47 -2.54 -9.43
N THR A 460 -14.41 -1.51 -10.23
CA THR A 460 -15.11 -1.43 -11.53
C THR A 460 -14.25 -1.91 -12.70
N SER A 461 -12.91 -1.93 -12.55
CA SER A 461 -11.97 -2.33 -13.58
C SER A 461 -12.20 -3.77 -14.05
N PRO A 462 -12.18 -4.06 -15.34
CA PRO A 462 -12.32 -5.41 -15.85
C PRO A 462 -11.12 -6.28 -15.43
N VAL A 463 -11.37 -7.59 -15.29
CA VAL A 463 -10.30 -8.57 -15.12
C VAL A 463 -9.85 -9.04 -16.50
N PRO A 464 -8.53 -9.14 -16.77
CA PRO A 464 -8.05 -9.65 -18.06
C PRO A 464 -8.60 -11.04 -18.39
N PRO A 465 -8.93 -11.32 -19.66
CA PRO A 465 -9.42 -12.64 -20.06
C PRO A 465 -8.34 -13.72 -19.87
N GLY A 466 -8.76 -14.96 -19.67
CA GLY A 466 -7.85 -16.11 -19.52
C GLY A 466 -7.23 -16.26 -18.13
N PHE A 467 -7.55 -15.39 -17.16
CA PHE A 467 -7.05 -15.50 -15.79
C PHE A 467 -7.72 -16.66 -15.04
N GLY A 468 -6.89 -17.48 -14.39
CA GLY A 468 -7.34 -18.41 -13.36
C GLY A 468 -7.73 -17.67 -12.06
N GLN A 469 -8.37 -18.39 -11.13
CA GLN A 469 -8.85 -17.78 -9.88
C GLN A 469 -7.74 -17.12 -9.05
N LEU A 470 -6.55 -17.73 -8.98
CA LEU A 470 -5.39 -17.12 -8.30
C LEU A 470 -4.99 -15.79 -8.95
N GLU A 471 -4.88 -15.76 -10.26
CA GLU A 471 -4.47 -14.58 -11.02
C GLU A 471 -5.49 -13.45 -10.92
N GLN A 472 -6.79 -13.80 -10.88
CA GLN A 472 -7.85 -12.81 -10.63
C GLN A 472 -7.69 -12.15 -9.25
N MET A 473 -7.45 -12.95 -8.19
CA MET A 473 -7.22 -12.40 -6.84
C MET A 473 -5.98 -11.52 -6.78
N MET A 474 -4.86 -11.98 -7.34
CA MET A 474 -3.59 -11.22 -7.40
C MET A 474 -3.76 -9.90 -8.15
N TYR A 475 -4.47 -9.92 -9.28
CA TYR A 475 -4.75 -8.73 -10.07
C TYR A 475 -5.63 -7.72 -9.31
N LEU A 476 -6.71 -8.19 -8.67
CA LEU A 476 -7.60 -7.34 -7.88
C LEU A 476 -6.86 -6.69 -6.70
N ASP A 477 -5.98 -7.44 -6.05
CA ASP A 477 -5.13 -6.90 -5.00
C ASP A 477 -4.11 -5.88 -5.53
N ALA A 478 -3.51 -6.14 -6.68
CA ALA A 478 -2.53 -5.25 -7.29
C ALA A 478 -3.11 -3.87 -7.71
N ILE A 479 -4.41 -3.80 -8.03
CA ILE A 479 -5.07 -2.55 -8.45
C ILE A 479 -5.88 -1.85 -7.35
N CYS A 480 -6.12 -2.49 -6.21
CA CYS A 480 -6.94 -1.94 -5.13
C CYS A 480 -6.22 -2.01 -3.78
N TYR A 481 -5.96 -3.21 -3.27
CA TYR A 481 -5.38 -3.39 -1.93
C TYR A 481 -3.93 -2.87 -1.84
N LEU A 482 -3.12 -3.16 -2.83
CA LEU A 482 -1.72 -2.71 -2.86
C LEU A 482 -1.61 -1.18 -2.86
N PRO A 483 -2.23 -0.42 -3.79
CA PRO A 483 -2.05 1.04 -3.83
C PRO A 483 -2.72 1.78 -2.67
N ASP A 484 -3.84 1.30 -2.14
CA ASP A 484 -4.70 2.07 -1.23
C ASP A 484 -4.64 1.62 0.24
N ASP A 485 -4.08 0.42 0.52
CA ASP A 485 -3.78 -0.06 1.87
C ASP A 485 -2.25 -0.18 2.08
N VAL A 486 -1.61 -1.15 1.41
CA VAL A 486 -0.21 -1.50 1.68
C VAL A 486 0.73 -0.31 1.46
N LEU A 487 0.64 0.33 0.29
CA LEU A 487 1.53 1.44 -0.07
C LEU A 487 1.20 2.73 0.70
N VAL A 488 -0.06 2.98 1.02
CA VAL A 488 -0.46 4.10 1.89
C VAL A 488 0.14 3.92 3.29
N LYS A 489 -0.01 2.74 3.87
CA LYS A 489 0.56 2.42 5.17
C LYS A 489 2.08 2.63 5.20
N VAL A 490 2.79 2.05 4.22
CA VAL A 490 4.24 2.16 4.14
C VAL A 490 4.67 3.61 3.98
N ASP A 491 4.09 4.36 3.04
CA ASP A 491 4.45 5.76 2.80
C ASP A 491 4.16 6.63 4.02
N ARG A 492 2.96 6.54 4.62
CA ARG A 492 2.57 7.38 5.75
C ARG A 492 3.41 7.10 6.99
N ALA A 493 3.60 5.83 7.35
CA ALA A 493 4.37 5.44 8.52
C ALA A 493 5.86 5.81 8.37
N SER A 494 6.46 5.54 7.21
CA SER A 494 7.88 5.83 6.99
C SER A 494 8.17 7.32 6.86
N MET A 495 7.32 8.05 6.13
CA MET A 495 7.50 9.49 5.97
C MET A 495 7.17 10.27 7.24
N ALA A 496 6.36 9.75 8.16
CA ALA A 496 6.21 10.33 9.50
C ALA A 496 7.52 10.32 10.30
N ALA A 497 8.44 9.41 9.95
CA ALA A 497 9.78 9.32 10.49
C ALA A 497 10.85 9.95 9.57
N SER A 498 10.49 10.57 8.46
CA SER A 498 11.43 11.05 7.42
C SER A 498 12.34 9.93 6.89
N LEU A 499 11.80 8.73 6.71
CA LEU A 499 12.48 7.56 6.14
C LEU A 499 11.90 7.27 4.75
N GLU A 500 12.74 7.21 3.73
CA GLU A 500 12.29 6.78 2.40
C GLU A 500 12.36 5.25 2.29
N VAL A 501 11.24 4.64 1.90
CA VAL A 501 11.17 3.19 1.67
C VAL A 501 11.09 2.89 0.18
N ARG A 502 11.99 2.01 -0.30
CA ARG A 502 12.08 1.56 -1.69
C ARG A 502 11.82 0.05 -1.77
N ALA A 503 10.95 -0.39 -2.68
CA ALA A 503 10.56 -1.80 -2.83
C ALA A 503 10.98 -2.34 -4.21
N PRO A 504 12.03 -3.17 -4.31
CA PRO A 504 12.47 -3.75 -5.59
C PRO A 504 11.44 -4.64 -6.26
N LEU A 505 10.64 -5.40 -5.51
CA LEU A 505 9.60 -6.28 -6.06
C LEU A 505 8.43 -5.50 -6.69
N LEU A 506 8.38 -4.18 -6.50
CA LEU A 506 7.45 -3.26 -7.14
C LEU A 506 8.05 -2.55 -8.38
N ASP A 507 9.16 -3.04 -8.91
CA ASP A 507 9.67 -2.59 -10.19
C ASP A 507 8.75 -3.05 -11.33
N TYR A 508 8.34 -2.13 -12.23
CA TYR A 508 7.35 -2.47 -13.25
C TYR A 508 7.87 -3.49 -14.28
N GLU A 509 9.19 -3.55 -14.54
CA GLU A 509 9.83 -4.54 -15.42
C GLU A 509 9.81 -5.93 -14.75
N LEU A 510 10.10 -5.97 -13.44
CA LEU A 510 9.96 -7.19 -12.64
C LEU A 510 8.51 -7.66 -12.57
N ILE A 511 7.55 -6.75 -12.39
CA ILE A 511 6.10 -7.05 -12.39
C ILE A 511 5.68 -7.65 -13.74
N SER A 512 6.13 -7.08 -14.84
CA SER A 512 5.86 -7.63 -16.19
C SER A 512 6.40 -9.05 -16.32
N THR A 513 7.60 -9.33 -15.80
CA THR A 513 8.18 -10.66 -15.73
C THR A 513 7.38 -11.59 -14.81
N ALA A 514 6.95 -11.10 -13.65
CA ALA A 514 6.12 -11.88 -12.72
C ALA A 514 4.77 -12.30 -13.35
N TRP A 515 4.14 -11.46 -14.17
CA TRP A 515 2.91 -11.83 -14.87
C TRP A 515 3.12 -12.89 -15.96
N ARG A 516 4.33 -13.06 -16.47
CA ARG A 516 4.69 -14.16 -17.40
C ARG A 516 4.93 -15.50 -16.70
N MET A 517 5.05 -15.53 -15.36
CA MET A 517 5.25 -16.76 -14.60
C MET A 517 4.04 -17.70 -14.72
N PRO A 518 4.23 -19.01 -14.93
CA PRO A 518 3.15 -19.98 -14.81
C PRO A 518 2.62 -20.04 -13.38
N THR A 519 1.35 -20.41 -13.21
CA THR A 519 0.68 -20.46 -11.89
C THR A 519 1.41 -21.37 -10.89
N SER A 520 2.06 -22.44 -11.37
CA SER A 520 2.87 -23.37 -10.55
C SER A 520 4.07 -22.70 -9.87
N LEU A 521 4.65 -21.66 -10.48
CA LEU A 521 5.74 -20.86 -9.89
C LEU A 521 5.25 -19.76 -8.96
N ARG A 522 3.95 -19.47 -8.96
CA ARG A 522 3.31 -18.55 -7.99
C ARG A 522 2.85 -19.32 -6.76
N MET A 523 2.09 -20.40 -6.96
CA MET A 523 1.52 -21.19 -5.85
C MET A 523 1.51 -22.67 -6.17
N GLN A 524 2.11 -23.48 -5.30
CA GLN A 524 2.14 -24.92 -5.39
C GLN A 524 0.92 -25.52 -4.68
N ASN A 525 0.17 -26.39 -5.38
CA ASN A 525 -1.00 -27.13 -4.89
C ASN A 525 -2.13 -26.27 -4.30
N GLY A 526 -2.10 -24.95 -4.53
CA GLY A 526 -3.03 -23.99 -3.93
C GLY A 526 -2.80 -23.71 -2.44
N GLU A 527 -1.59 -23.98 -1.92
CA GLU A 527 -1.25 -23.86 -0.50
C GLU A 527 0.04 -23.05 -0.28
N ILE A 528 1.13 -23.42 -0.97
CA ILE A 528 2.44 -22.80 -0.77
C ILE A 528 2.64 -21.72 -1.83
N GLY A 529 2.57 -20.46 -1.42
CA GLY A 529 2.83 -19.30 -2.28
C GLY A 529 4.31 -18.97 -2.45
N LYS A 530 4.60 -18.01 -3.34
CA LYS A 530 5.94 -17.46 -3.59
C LYS A 530 6.94 -18.51 -4.09
N VAL A 531 6.49 -19.50 -4.86
CA VAL A 531 7.33 -20.63 -5.30
C VAL A 531 8.57 -20.14 -6.03
N ALA A 532 8.44 -19.20 -6.98
CA ALA A 532 9.58 -18.63 -7.70
C ALA A 532 10.56 -17.93 -6.76
N LEU A 533 10.08 -17.08 -5.84
CA LEU A 533 10.96 -16.38 -4.88
C LEU A 533 11.65 -17.36 -3.93
N ARG A 534 10.96 -18.42 -3.48
CA ARG A 534 11.56 -19.49 -2.68
C ARG A 534 12.68 -20.20 -3.42
N LYS A 535 12.45 -20.55 -4.71
CA LYS A 535 13.47 -21.20 -5.54
C LYS A 535 14.69 -20.30 -5.78
N LEU A 536 14.53 -19.00 -5.99
CA LEU A 536 15.63 -18.06 -6.05
C LEU A 536 16.38 -17.92 -4.72
N LEU A 537 15.64 -17.93 -3.62
CA LEU A 537 16.26 -17.85 -2.30
C LEU A 537 17.04 -19.13 -1.95
N THR A 538 16.61 -20.33 -2.40
CA THR A 538 17.37 -21.59 -2.20
C THR A 538 18.69 -21.62 -2.96
N ARG A 539 18.89 -20.78 -3.97
CA ARG A 539 20.20 -20.60 -4.62
C ARG A 539 21.24 -19.92 -3.70
N ARG A 540 20.76 -19.24 -2.63
CA ARG A 540 21.55 -18.34 -1.75
C ARG A 540 21.62 -18.80 -0.30
N VAL A 541 20.56 -19.44 0.21
CA VAL A 541 20.49 -19.86 1.61
C VAL A 541 19.91 -21.28 1.74
N PRO A 542 20.25 -22.01 2.81
CA PRO A 542 19.74 -23.34 3.08
C PRO A 542 18.22 -23.39 3.20
N GLU A 543 17.61 -24.49 2.74
CA GLU A 543 16.17 -24.67 2.68
C GLU A 543 15.47 -24.57 4.06
N HIS A 544 16.13 -24.98 5.15
CA HIS A 544 15.56 -24.89 6.49
C HIS A 544 15.34 -23.44 6.97
N MET A 545 16.08 -22.47 6.44
CA MET A 545 15.88 -21.04 6.71
C MET A 545 14.69 -20.46 5.95
N ILE A 546 14.21 -21.14 4.90
CA ILE A 546 13.13 -20.69 4.03
C ILE A 546 11.78 -21.27 4.47
N ASN A 547 11.77 -22.53 4.88
CA ASN A 547 10.57 -23.29 5.23
C ASN A 547 10.15 -23.09 6.70
N ARG A 548 10.01 -21.81 7.09
CA ARG A 548 9.55 -21.40 8.41
C ARG A 548 8.08 -21.00 8.39
N PRO A 549 7.33 -21.19 9.51
CA PRO A 549 5.97 -20.69 9.59
C PRO A 549 5.95 -19.17 9.42
N LYS A 550 5.14 -18.66 8.47
CA LYS A 550 4.95 -17.21 8.29
C LYS A 550 4.31 -16.65 9.57
N ARG A 551 5.05 -15.84 10.30
CA ARG A 551 4.53 -14.97 11.36
C ARG A 551 4.00 -13.71 10.70
N GLY A 552 2.87 -13.16 11.17
CA GLY A 552 2.30 -11.96 10.57
C GLY A 552 3.00 -10.73 11.08
N PHE A 553 3.29 -9.76 10.20
CA PHE A 553 3.70 -8.41 10.59
C PHE A 553 2.49 -7.67 11.16
N GLY A 554 2.17 -7.89 12.42
CA GLY A 554 0.98 -7.36 13.08
C GLY A 554 1.18 -7.21 14.57
N VAL A 555 0.14 -6.72 15.23
CA VAL A 555 0.05 -6.61 16.69
C VAL A 555 -1.03 -7.55 17.22
N PRO A 556 -0.96 -8.03 18.46
CA PRO A 556 -1.98 -8.84 19.09
C PRO A 556 -3.23 -8.02 19.41
N LEU A 557 -3.92 -7.53 18.35
CA LEU A 557 -5.00 -6.57 18.44
C LEU A 557 -6.15 -7.04 19.35
N ASN A 558 -6.47 -8.34 19.30
CA ASN A 558 -7.54 -8.90 20.13
C ASN A 558 -7.22 -8.80 21.63
N GLU A 559 -5.98 -9.10 21.97
CA GLU A 559 -5.44 -9.05 23.34
C GLU A 559 -5.31 -7.61 23.79
N TRP A 560 -4.82 -6.74 22.94
CA TRP A 560 -4.68 -5.32 23.23
C TRP A 560 -6.03 -4.64 23.52
N LEU A 561 -7.06 -4.92 22.72
CA LEU A 561 -8.42 -4.37 22.97
C LEU A 561 -9.05 -4.91 24.26
N ARG A 562 -8.71 -6.11 24.70
CA ARG A 562 -9.14 -6.64 26.01
C ARG A 562 -8.29 -6.14 27.18
N GLY A 563 -7.06 -5.74 26.91
CA GLY A 563 -6.03 -5.34 27.87
C GLY A 563 -5.69 -3.86 27.81
N PRO A 564 -4.48 -3.51 27.32
CA PRO A 564 -3.96 -2.14 27.44
C PRO A 564 -4.77 -1.08 26.66
N LEU A 565 -5.42 -1.43 25.54
CA LEU A 565 -6.29 -0.52 24.77
C LEU A 565 -7.77 -0.57 25.21
N ARG A 566 -8.09 -1.24 26.31
CA ARG A 566 -9.48 -1.40 26.74
C ARG A 566 -10.17 -0.07 27.02
N ASN A 567 -9.50 0.83 27.71
CA ASN A 567 -10.09 2.15 28.03
C ASN A 567 -10.38 2.97 26.78
N LEU A 568 -9.46 2.94 25.79
CA LEU A 568 -9.67 3.54 24.48
C LEU A 568 -10.87 2.92 23.77
N ALA A 569 -10.99 1.59 23.80
CA ALA A 569 -12.12 0.89 23.21
C ALA A 569 -13.43 1.22 23.91
N ASP A 570 -13.48 1.21 25.24
CA ASP A 570 -14.68 1.59 26.03
C ASP A 570 -15.13 3.03 25.72
N GLU A 571 -14.20 3.96 25.48
CA GLU A 571 -14.51 5.34 25.10
C GLU A 571 -15.09 5.44 23.69
N HIS A 572 -14.39 4.90 22.69
CA HIS A 572 -14.75 5.09 21.28
C HIS A 572 -15.88 4.18 20.79
N LEU A 573 -16.17 3.07 21.50
CA LEU A 573 -17.25 2.14 21.21
C LEU A 573 -18.48 2.35 22.09
N ALA A 574 -18.48 3.35 22.99
CA ALA A 574 -19.67 3.72 23.76
C ALA A 574 -20.80 4.14 22.80
N ALA A 575 -22.04 3.64 23.03
CA ALA A 575 -23.18 3.89 22.15
C ALA A 575 -23.35 5.39 21.83
N ALA A 576 -23.29 6.25 22.84
CA ALA A 576 -23.42 7.71 22.67
C ALA A 576 -22.32 8.29 21.76
N LYS A 577 -21.10 7.72 21.78
CA LYS A 577 -20.00 8.16 20.91
C LYS A 577 -20.19 7.67 19.48
N VAL A 578 -20.64 6.43 19.30
CA VAL A 578 -20.94 5.84 17.99
C VAL A 578 -22.10 6.61 17.33
N ASP A 579 -23.16 6.92 18.07
CA ASP A 579 -24.30 7.74 17.60
C ASP A 579 -23.86 9.17 17.23
N GLN A 580 -22.97 9.79 18.02
CA GLN A 580 -22.40 11.10 17.71
C GLN A 580 -21.64 11.09 16.39
N VAL A 581 -20.89 10.04 16.12
CA VAL A 581 -20.14 9.85 14.85
C VAL A 581 -21.09 9.58 13.69
N GLY A 582 -22.16 8.80 13.90
CA GLY A 582 -23.31 8.65 13.00
C GLY A 582 -23.08 7.79 11.75
N TYR A 583 -22.02 6.97 11.72
CA TYR A 583 -21.68 6.13 10.57
C TYR A 583 -21.77 4.63 10.86
N PHE A 584 -21.92 4.21 12.12
CA PHE A 584 -22.05 2.83 12.55
C PHE A 584 -23.33 2.65 13.36
N ASP A 585 -23.86 1.44 13.35
CA ASP A 585 -25.00 1.07 14.20
C ASP A 585 -24.51 0.83 15.64
N SER A 586 -24.98 1.64 16.60
CA SER A 586 -24.51 1.60 17.97
C SER A 586 -24.93 0.34 18.73
N ASP A 587 -26.07 -0.26 18.39
CA ASP A 587 -26.54 -1.52 18.98
C ASP A 587 -25.68 -2.69 18.49
N GLU A 588 -25.36 -2.73 17.19
CA GLU A 588 -24.47 -3.73 16.62
C GLU A 588 -23.06 -3.61 17.21
N VAL A 589 -22.48 -2.42 17.23
CA VAL A 589 -21.14 -2.17 17.81
C VAL A 589 -21.10 -2.57 19.29
N SER A 590 -22.11 -2.19 20.08
CA SER A 590 -22.19 -2.55 21.50
C SER A 590 -22.24 -4.07 21.71
N LYS A 591 -22.99 -4.78 20.89
CA LYS A 591 -23.07 -6.25 20.90
C LYS A 591 -21.72 -6.88 20.57
N LEU A 592 -21.05 -6.44 19.49
CA LEU A 592 -19.75 -6.95 19.08
C LEU A 592 -18.69 -6.70 20.17
N TRP A 593 -18.72 -5.50 20.79
CA TRP A 593 -17.83 -5.17 21.89
C TRP A 593 -18.06 -6.05 23.13
N ALA A 594 -19.30 -6.29 23.53
CA ALA A 594 -19.62 -7.16 24.64
C ALA A 594 -19.16 -8.61 24.41
N GLU A 595 -19.35 -9.15 23.20
CA GLU A 595 -18.87 -10.47 22.82
C GLU A 595 -17.34 -10.54 22.82
N HIS A 596 -16.65 -9.52 22.28
CA HIS A 596 -15.20 -9.43 22.24
C HIS A 596 -14.59 -9.33 23.64
N ARG A 597 -15.12 -8.43 24.47
CA ARG A 597 -14.65 -8.19 25.84
C ARG A 597 -14.78 -9.42 26.74
N SER A 598 -15.84 -10.20 26.56
CA SER A 598 -16.06 -11.44 27.32
C SER A 598 -15.18 -12.62 26.86
N GLY A 599 -14.41 -12.48 25.78
CA GLY A 599 -13.65 -13.57 25.17
C GLY A 599 -14.50 -14.57 24.39
N ARG A 600 -15.82 -14.34 24.30
CA ARG A 600 -16.76 -15.24 23.58
C ARG A 600 -16.43 -15.32 22.09
N ARG A 601 -16.00 -14.19 21.48
CA ARG A 601 -15.63 -14.06 20.07
C ARG A 601 -14.55 -13.01 19.87
N ASN A 602 -13.77 -13.14 18.77
CA ASN A 602 -12.76 -12.18 18.36
C ASN A 602 -13.32 -11.26 17.27
N TRP A 603 -13.64 -10.02 17.64
CA TRP A 603 -14.12 -8.97 16.75
C TRP A 603 -13.08 -7.84 16.56
N GLY A 604 -11.80 -8.09 16.86
CA GLY A 604 -10.77 -7.06 16.93
C GLY A 604 -10.71 -6.17 15.70
N PHE A 605 -10.67 -6.75 14.48
CA PHE A 605 -10.59 -5.97 13.25
C PHE A 605 -11.83 -5.09 12.98
N HIS A 606 -13.04 -5.60 13.26
CA HIS A 606 -14.27 -4.83 13.10
C HIS A 606 -14.33 -3.64 14.08
N LEU A 607 -13.99 -3.90 15.33
CA LEU A 607 -13.98 -2.89 16.38
C LEU A 607 -12.87 -1.86 16.16
N TRP A 608 -11.71 -2.31 15.70
CA TRP A 608 -10.61 -1.42 15.36
C TRP A 608 -10.96 -0.46 14.22
N ASN A 609 -11.70 -0.92 13.22
CA ASN A 609 -12.25 -0.08 12.17
C ASN A 609 -13.13 1.04 12.77
N CYS A 610 -14.05 0.72 13.68
CA CYS A 610 -14.88 1.72 14.37
C CYS A 610 -14.04 2.70 15.21
N ILE A 611 -13.06 2.19 15.95
CA ILE A 611 -12.17 2.99 16.80
C ILE A 611 -11.37 3.98 15.96
N CYS A 612 -10.70 3.51 14.90
CA CYS A 612 -9.91 4.37 14.02
C CYS A 612 -10.76 5.45 13.36
N PHE A 613 -11.97 5.13 12.90
CA PHE A 613 -12.89 6.13 12.34
C PHE A 613 -13.34 7.15 13.40
N SER A 614 -13.71 6.68 14.60
CA SER A 614 -14.13 7.55 15.69
C SER A 614 -13.01 8.48 16.16
N MET A 615 -11.78 7.98 16.28
CA MET A 615 -10.59 8.79 16.60
C MET A 615 -10.32 9.84 15.52
N TRP A 616 -10.30 9.42 14.24
CA TRP A 616 -10.13 10.31 13.12
C TRP A 616 -11.22 11.40 13.07
N HIS A 617 -12.50 11.03 13.23
CA HIS A 617 -13.61 11.94 13.27
C HIS A 617 -13.47 12.96 14.41
N GLY A 618 -13.09 12.50 15.60
CA GLY A 618 -12.81 13.38 16.74
C GLY A 618 -11.70 14.40 16.47
N ARG A 619 -10.64 14.00 15.76
CA ARG A 619 -9.48 14.87 15.44
C ARG A 619 -9.80 15.89 14.33
N TRP A 620 -10.54 15.47 13.31
CA TRP A 620 -10.64 16.25 12.07
C TRP A 620 -12.02 16.84 11.79
N MET A 621 -13.09 16.40 12.46
CA MET A 621 -14.46 16.82 12.15
C MET A 621 -15.13 17.61 13.30
N THR A 622 -14.61 17.51 14.54
CA THR A 622 -15.14 18.25 15.68
C THR A 622 -14.37 19.56 15.87
N HIS A 623 -14.83 20.63 15.22
CA HIS A 623 -14.38 22.01 15.47
C HIS A 623 -15.58 22.96 15.49
#